data_38ce551846c9c59f3282d0b4a95747fd
#
_entry.id   38ce551846c9c59f3282d0b4a95747fd
#
_cell.length_a   1.000
_cell.length_b   1.000
_cell.length_c   1.000
_cell.angle_alpha   90.00
_cell.angle_beta   90.00
_cell.angle_gamma   90.00
#
_symmetry.space_group_name_H-M   'P 1'
#
loop_
_entity.id
_entity.type
_entity.pdbx_description
1 polymer ?
#
loop_
_entity_poly.entity_id
_entity_poly.type
_entity_poly.pdbx_seq_one_letter_code
_entity_poly.pdbx_strand_id
1 'polypeptide(L)'
;TGFRFSLGGAQKKLGVTPDIACFGKAIANGYPLSVIAGKKEYMEQFEDVFFSFTYGGELPSIAASLKTIEVIEREGVINDILVKGERFIQGFNSAAHSLEVDYMRAFGDGSWPKYEIDERFGFTTNEILTLFQQELVRRGMLTRTTPFICYTHSHSDIENLIHACKESMAIVDKALTEKNLHNYIDGEVIQTIIR
;
A
#
# COMPACT_ATOMS: atom_id res chain seq x y z
N THR A 1 7.86 0.50 6.44
CA THR A 1 7.17 1.42 5.52
C THR A 1 8.11 2.24 4.63
N GLY A 2 9.41 2.24 4.93
CA GLY A 2 10.41 3.01 4.19
C GLY A 2 10.12 4.51 4.25
N PHE A 3 10.41 5.19 3.16
CA PHE A 3 10.25 6.65 3.04
C PHE A 3 8.85 7.10 2.59
N ARG A 4 7.88 6.21 2.54
CA ARG A 4 6.54 6.47 1.99
C ARG A 4 5.82 7.64 2.65
N PHE A 5 6.00 7.84 3.96
CA PHE A 5 5.35 8.94 4.71
C PHE A 5 6.17 10.22 4.77
N SER A 6 7.47 10.11 4.84
CA SER A 6 8.41 11.22 4.80
C SER A 6 9.83 10.70 4.60
N LEU A 7 10.76 11.55 4.18
CA LEU A 7 12.17 11.18 4.04
C LEU A 7 12.79 10.71 5.36
N GLY A 8 12.33 11.26 6.49
CA GLY A 8 12.73 10.79 7.84
C GLY A 8 11.92 9.59 8.35
N GLY A 9 11.14 8.91 7.50
CA GLY A 9 10.28 7.79 7.89
C GLY A 9 8.99 8.22 8.60
N ALA A 10 8.17 7.26 9.00
CA ALA A 10 6.92 7.50 9.72
C ALA A 10 7.13 8.25 11.04
N GLN A 11 8.25 8.03 11.69
CA GLN A 11 8.64 8.70 12.94
C GLN A 11 8.63 10.22 12.82
N LYS A 12 9.15 10.77 11.71
CA LYS A 12 9.15 12.23 11.46
C LYS A 12 7.73 12.75 11.29
N LYS A 13 6.89 12.03 10.57
CA LYS A 13 5.48 12.40 10.36
C LYS A 13 4.69 12.40 11.66
N LEU A 14 4.96 11.43 12.54
CA LEU A 14 4.26 11.25 13.82
C LEU A 14 4.86 12.06 14.98
N GLY A 15 5.98 12.75 14.75
CA GLY A 15 6.68 13.52 15.80
C GLY A 15 7.32 12.65 16.89
N VAL A 16 7.63 11.40 16.57
CA VAL A 16 8.26 10.45 17.51
C VAL A 16 9.74 10.33 17.18
N THR A 17 10.60 10.39 18.21
CA THR A 17 12.03 10.15 18.06
C THR A 17 12.38 8.82 18.74
N PRO A 18 12.56 7.72 17.99
CA PRO A 18 12.96 6.45 18.56
C PRO A 18 14.44 6.46 18.96
N ASP A 19 14.81 5.58 19.88
CA ASP A 19 16.22 5.39 20.23
C ASP A 19 16.98 4.69 19.10
N ILE A 20 16.35 3.71 18.46
CA ILE A 20 16.87 2.99 17.30
C ILE A 20 15.75 2.86 16.24
N ALA A 21 16.09 3.07 14.98
CA ALA A 21 15.23 2.90 13.83
C ALA A 21 15.85 1.95 12.81
N CYS A 22 15.04 1.07 12.24
CA CYS A 22 15.44 0.19 11.15
C CYS A 22 14.76 0.62 9.85
N PHE A 23 15.54 0.74 8.78
CA PHE A 23 15.10 1.07 7.44
C PHE A 23 15.41 -0.08 6.48
N GLY A 24 14.49 -0.36 5.58
CA GLY A 24 14.64 -1.39 4.56
C GLY A 24 13.77 -1.09 3.36
N LYS A 25 13.52 -2.09 2.53
CA LYS A 25 12.63 -2.00 1.36
C LYS A 25 13.01 -0.85 0.41
N ALA A 26 12.21 0.22 0.41
CA ALA A 26 12.38 1.37 -0.47
C ALA A 26 13.72 2.11 -0.30
N ILE A 27 14.49 1.85 0.76
CA ILE A 27 15.78 2.55 0.96
C ILE A 27 16.76 2.33 -0.19
N ALA A 28 16.73 1.15 -0.81
CA ALA A 28 17.57 0.82 -1.97
C ALA A 28 16.75 0.37 -3.20
N ASN A 29 15.40 0.51 -3.12
CA ASN A 29 14.44 0.34 -4.21
C ASN A 29 14.65 -0.94 -5.04
N GLY A 30 14.72 -2.10 -4.37
CA GLY A 30 14.89 -3.42 -4.98
C GLY A 30 16.26 -4.08 -4.73
N TYR A 31 17.27 -3.32 -4.32
CA TYR A 31 18.53 -3.88 -3.87
C TYR A 31 18.46 -4.33 -2.41
N PRO A 32 19.20 -5.40 -2.01
CA PRO A 32 19.15 -5.97 -0.68
C PRO A 32 19.93 -5.13 0.34
N LEU A 33 19.29 -4.09 0.88
CA LEU A 33 19.86 -3.22 1.90
C LEU A 33 18.90 -3.03 3.06
N SER A 34 19.42 -3.14 4.28
CA SER A 34 18.79 -2.68 5.50
C SER A 34 19.76 -1.79 6.28
N VAL A 35 19.23 -0.77 6.93
CA VAL A 35 20.03 0.19 7.71
C VAL A 35 19.45 0.28 9.11
N ILE A 36 20.35 0.28 10.10
CA ILE A 36 20.03 0.62 11.48
C ILE A 36 20.64 2.00 11.76
N ALA A 37 19.85 2.89 12.31
CA ALA A 37 20.27 4.22 12.73
C ALA A 37 19.66 4.54 14.09
N GLY A 38 20.34 5.33 14.90
CA GLY A 38 19.83 5.66 16.23
C GLY A 38 20.67 6.69 16.97
N LYS A 39 20.34 6.89 18.24
CA LYS A 39 21.12 7.75 19.12
C LYS A 39 22.55 7.21 19.26
N LYS A 40 23.51 8.12 19.33
CA LYS A 40 24.94 7.81 19.39
C LYS A 40 25.28 6.78 20.47
N GLU A 41 24.75 6.95 21.67
CA GLU A 41 24.98 6.08 22.84
C GLU A 41 24.63 4.60 22.58
N TYR A 42 23.63 4.32 21.73
CA TYR A 42 23.27 2.96 21.35
C TYR A 42 24.07 2.48 20.14
N MET A 43 24.33 3.37 19.19
CA MET A 43 25.07 2.99 17.98
C MET A 43 26.55 2.69 18.26
N GLU A 44 27.16 3.35 19.25
CA GLU A 44 28.55 3.06 19.68
C GLU A 44 28.73 1.63 20.24
N GLN A 45 27.65 1.01 20.74
CA GLN A 45 27.70 -0.38 21.22
C GLN A 45 27.99 -1.40 20.09
N PHE A 46 27.80 -1.02 18.82
CA PHE A 46 28.15 -1.86 17.68
C PHE A 46 29.66 -2.07 17.52
N GLU A 47 30.49 -1.27 18.16
CA GLU A 47 31.92 -1.46 18.21
C GLU A 47 32.32 -2.66 19.12
N ASP A 48 31.48 -2.94 20.12
CA ASP A 48 31.72 -3.99 21.12
C ASP A 48 31.04 -5.32 20.79
N VAL A 49 30.13 -5.35 19.82
CA VAL A 49 29.37 -6.54 19.43
C VAL A 49 29.75 -7.00 18.04
N PHE A 50 29.81 -8.31 17.83
CA PHE A 50 29.99 -8.85 16.49
C PHE A 50 28.73 -8.62 15.66
N PHE A 51 28.78 -7.63 14.76
CA PHE A 51 27.72 -7.30 13.85
C PHE A 51 28.24 -7.34 12.41
N SER A 52 28.10 -8.49 11.77
CA SER A 52 28.57 -8.70 10.40
C SER A 52 27.61 -9.59 9.63
N PHE A 53 27.35 -9.24 8.38
CA PHE A 53 26.55 -9.99 7.43
C PHE A 53 27.30 -10.12 6.12
N THR A 54 27.05 -11.19 5.38
CA THR A 54 27.72 -11.44 4.08
C THR A 54 27.63 -10.25 3.13
N TYR A 55 26.48 -9.55 3.12
CA TYR A 55 26.22 -8.38 2.26
C TYR A 55 26.20 -7.05 3.02
N GLY A 56 26.73 -6.99 4.24
CA GLY A 56 26.65 -5.80 5.10
C GLY A 56 27.31 -4.54 4.55
N GLY A 57 28.30 -4.68 3.67
CA GLY A 57 29.00 -3.57 3.02
C GLY A 57 28.93 -3.65 1.47
N GLU A 58 27.92 -4.27 0.91
CA GLU A 58 27.76 -4.45 -0.53
C GLU A 58 27.54 -3.09 -1.23
N LEU A 59 28.54 -2.69 -2.04
CA LEU A 59 28.62 -1.35 -2.62
C LEU A 59 27.50 -1.02 -3.60
N PRO A 60 27.06 -1.90 -4.52
CA PRO A 60 25.94 -1.62 -5.40
C PRO A 60 24.64 -1.24 -4.67
N SER A 61 24.31 -1.92 -3.59
CA SER A 61 23.12 -1.61 -2.78
C SER A 61 23.24 -0.26 -2.08
N ILE A 62 24.42 0.09 -1.59
CA ILE A 62 24.70 1.38 -0.98
C ILE A 62 24.58 2.49 -2.04
N ALA A 63 25.17 2.30 -3.21
CA ALA A 63 25.07 3.26 -4.32
C ALA A 63 23.60 3.44 -4.77
N ALA A 64 22.86 2.34 -4.89
CA ALA A 64 21.43 2.37 -5.22
C ALA A 64 20.62 3.14 -4.16
N SER A 65 20.95 2.97 -2.88
CA SER A 65 20.31 3.68 -1.78
C SER A 65 20.54 5.20 -1.85
N LEU A 66 21.79 5.61 -2.04
CA LEU A 66 22.13 7.03 -2.18
C LEU A 66 21.36 7.66 -3.36
N LYS A 67 21.32 6.95 -4.49
CA LYS A 67 20.60 7.42 -5.68
C LYS A 67 19.07 7.44 -5.46
N THR A 68 18.53 6.48 -4.75
CA THR A 68 17.11 6.45 -4.41
C THR A 68 16.73 7.64 -3.55
N ILE A 69 17.51 7.95 -2.52
CA ILE A 69 17.26 9.12 -1.65
C ILE A 69 17.35 10.42 -2.45
N GLU A 70 18.38 10.58 -3.28
CA GLU A 70 18.52 11.74 -4.17
C GLU A 70 17.29 11.95 -5.07
N VAL A 71 16.79 10.86 -5.68
CA VAL A 71 15.60 10.94 -6.56
C VAL A 71 14.36 11.29 -5.76
N ILE A 72 14.16 10.68 -4.58
CA ILE A 72 13.01 10.98 -3.72
C ILE A 72 12.95 12.46 -3.36
N GLU A 73 14.09 13.07 -3.04
CA GLU A 73 14.16 14.50 -2.71
C GLU A 73 13.97 15.38 -3.94
N ARG A 74 14.75 15.13 -5.00
CA ARG A 74 14.75 15.95 -6.21
C ARG A 74 13.40 15.98 -6.91
N GLU A 75 12.74 14.83 -7.02
CA GLU A 75 11.47 14.70 -7.76
C GLU A 75 10.23 14.89 -6.87
N GLY A 76 10.40 15.12 -5.57
CA GLY A 76 9.27 15.27 -4.65
C GLY A 76 8.36 14.03 -4.56
N VAL A 77 8.95 12.83 -4.71
CA VAL A 77 8.25 11.55 -4.85
C VAL A 77 7.21 11.30 -3.74
N ILE A 78 7.53 11.67 -2.50
CA ILE A 78 6.63 11.44 -1.36
C ILE A 78 5.34 12.24 -1.51
N ASN A 79 5.44 13.50 -1.92
CA ASN A 79 4.27 14.35 -2.14
C ASN A 79 3.44 13.87 -3.35
N ASP A 80 4.08 13.43 -4.42
CA ASP A 80 3.42 12.88 -5.60
C ASP A 80 2.59 11.64 -5.23
N ILE A 81 3.18 10.70 -4.49
CA ILE A 81 2.47 9.52 -4.00
C ILE A 81 1.30 9.89 -3.09
N LEU A 82 1.50 10.85 -2.18
CA LEU A 82 0.47 11.35 -1.26
C LEU A 82 -0.74 11.87 -2.03
N VAL A 83 -0.52 12.75 -2.99
CA VAL A 83 -1.59 13.37 -3.81
C VAL A 83 -2.35 12.31 -4.61
N LYS A 84 -1.65 11.39 -5.25
CA LYS A 84 -2.27 10.28 -5.99
C LYS A 84 -3.12 9.38 -5.10
N GLY A 85 -2.63 9.09 -3.89
CA GLY A 85 -3.38 8.28 -2.94
C GLY A 85 -4.59 8.98 -2.34
N GLU A 86 -4.50 10.27 -2.07
CA GLU A 86 -5.66 11.09 -1.67
C GLU A 86 -6.72 11.11 -2.78
N ARG A 87 -6.28 11.25 -4.05
CA ARG A 87 -7.18 11.17 -5.21
C ARG A 87 -7.88 9.82 -5.30
N PHE A 88 -7.15 8.71 -5.05
CA PHE A 88 -7.73 7.39 -5.00
C PHE A 88 -8.80 7.28 -3.89
N ILE A 89 -8.51 7.71 -2.65
CA ILE A 89 -9.45 7.67 -1.53
C ILE A 89 -10.73 8.44 -1.88
N GLN A 90 -10.59 9.65 -2.38
CA GLN A 90 -11.74 10.48 -2.78
C GLN A 90 -12.54 9.83 -3.91
N GLY A 91 -11.87 9.34 -4.94
CA GLY A 91 -12.49 8.72 -6.10
C GLY A 91 -13.23 7.42 -5.75
N PHE A 92 -12.63 6.56 -4.93
CA PHE A 92 -13.25 5.33 -4.45
C PHE A 92 -14.54 5.63 -3.66
N ASN A 93 -14.47 6.55 -2.70
CA ASN A 93 -15.64 6.91 -1.89
C ASN A 93 -16.72 7.61 -2.69
N SER A 94 -16.35 8.44 -3.67
CA SER A 94 -17.31 9.06 -4.59
C SER A 94 -17.99 8.00 -5.48
N ALA A 95 -17.25 6.98 -5.92
CA ALA A 95 -17.81 5.87 -6.68
C ALA A 95 -18.80 5.07 -5.84
N ALA A 96 -18.43 4.69 -4.62
CA ALA A 96 -19.30 3.98 -3.68
C ALA A 96 -20.59 4.77 -3.41
N HIS A 97 -20.45 6.06 -3.10
CA HIS A 97 -21.61 6.93 -2.88
C HIS A 97 -22.53 7.01 -4.11
N SER A 98 -21.96 7.13 -5.32
CA SER A 98 -22.77 7.23 -6.57
C SER A 98 -23.55 5.95 -6.91
N LEU A 99 -23.17 4.82 -6.32
CA LEU A 99 -23.80 3.51 -6.48
C LEU A 99 -24.64 3.12 -5.25
N GLU A 100 -24.74 4.01 -4.24
CA GLU A 100 -25.41 3.74 -2.96
C GLU A 100 -24.79 2.52 -2.20
N VAL A 101 -23.49 2.25 -2.44
CA VAL A 101 -22.73 1.19 -1.78
C VAL A 101 -22.17 1.73 -0.47
N ASP A 102 -22.80 1.41 0.65
CA ASP A 102 -22.46 1.90 2.00
C ASP A 102 -21.53 0.97 2.79
N TYR A 103 -21.28 -0.23 2.28
CA TYR A 103 -20.46 -1.28 2.89
C TYR A 103 -19.02 -1.34 2.35
N MET A 104 -18.63 -0.39 1.50
CA MET A 104 -17.26 -0.25 0.98
C MET A 104 -16.76 1.17 1.19
N ARG A 105 -15.56 1.32 1.75
CA ARG A 105 -14.95 2.64 1.93
C ARG A 105 -13.43 2.60 1.80
N ALA A 106 -12.86 3.68 1.27
CA ALA A 106 -11.42 3.91 1.29
C ALA A 106 -11.06 4.95 2.36
N PHE A 107 -9.91 4.77 3.01
CA PHE A 107 -9.45 5.60 4.11
C PHE A 107 -7.93 5.53 4.27
N GLY A 108 -7.42 6.24 5.27
CA GLY A 108 -6.02 6.24 5.65
C GLY A 108 -5.28 7.46 5.13
N ASP A 109 -3.98 7.36 5.11
CA ASP A 109 -3.08 8.38 4.57
C ASP A 109 -2.90 8.17 3.07
N GLY A 110 -2.87 9.24 2.28
CA GLY A 110 -2.67 9.12 0.82
C GLY A 110 -1.37 8.40 0.46
N SER A 111 -0.33 8.48 1.30
CA SER A 111 0.88 7.67 1.10
C SER A 111 0.65 6.17 1.27
N TRP A 112 -0.39 5.77 1.98
CA TRP A 112 -0.77 4.39 2.23
C TRP A 112 -2.29 4.23 2.31
N PRO A 113 -3.00 4.45 1.21
CA PRO A 113 -4.45 4.29 1.18
C PRO A 113 -4.84 2.84 1.42
N LYS A 114 -5.97 2.66 2.05
CA LYS A 114 -6.61 1.36 2.28
C LYS A 114 -8.06 1.45 1.88
N TYR A 115 -8.67 0.31 1.58
CA TYR A 115 -10.10 0.18 1.55
C TYR A 115 -10.53 -1.03 2.37
N GLU A 116 -11.73 -0.97 2.89
CA GLU A 116 -12.36 -2.06 3.61
C GLU A 116 -13.75 -2.33 3.05
N ILE A 117 -14.22 -3.52 3.31
CA ILE A 117 -15.50 -4.06 2.86
C ILE A 117 -16.14 -4.73 4.07
N ASP A 118 -17.33 -4.28 4.42
CA ASP A 118 -18.11 -4.86 5.51
C ASP A 118 -18.96 -6.03 5.02
N GLU A 119 -19.37 -6.90 5.94
CA GLU A 119 -20.33 -7.98 5.66
C GLU A 119 -21.68 -7.40 5.20
N ARG A 120 -22.30 -8.06 4.24
CA ARG A 120 -23.59 -7.59 3.68
C ARG A 120 -24.48 -8.75 3.26
N PHE A 121 -25.75 -8.67 3.57
CA PHE A 121 -26.79 -9.65 3.20
C PHE A 121 -26.49 -11.12 3.57
N GLY A 122 -25.67 -11.34 4.60
CA GLY A 122 -25.24 -12.66 5.07
C GLY A 122 -24.00 -13.19 4.39
N PHE A 123 -23.36 -12.43 3.51
CA PHE A 123 -22.07 -12.74 2.93
C PHE A 123 -20.95 -12.12 3.75
N THR A 124 -19.88 -12.87 3.96
CA THR A 124 -18.70 -12.46 4.71
C THR A 124 -17.85 -11.47 3.91
N THR A 125 -17.04 -10.68 4.63
CA THR A 125 -16.04 -9.78 4.03
C THR A 125 -15.15 -10.50 3.01
N ASN A 126 -14.70 -11.73 3.31
CA ASN A 126 -13.83 -12.49 2.40
C ASN A 126 -14.54 -12.90 1.09
N GLU A 127 -15.80 -13.27 1.15
CA GLU A 127 -16.59 -13.62 -0.04
C GLU A 127 -16.78 -12.39 -0.94
N ILE A 128 -17.16 -11.26 -0.36
CA ILE A 128 -17.37 -10.00 -1.08
C ILE A 128 -16.03 -9.49 -1.66
N LEU A 129 -14.96 -9.52 -0.85
CA LEU A 129 -13.61 -9.14 -1.28
C LEU A 129 -13.11 -10.02 -2.42
N THR A 130 -13.42 -11.32 -2.40
CA THR A 130 -13.03 -12.24 -3.46
C THR A 130 -13.61 -11.82 -4.80
N LEU A 131 -14.92 -11.57 -4.85
CA LEU A 131 -15.57 -11.12 -6.08
C LEU A 131 -15.04 -9.74 -6.52
N PHE A 132 -14.89 -8.81 -5.57
CA PHE A 132 -14.38 -7.47 -5.89
C PHE A 132 -12.96 -7.53 -6.50
N GLN A 133 -12.06 -8.30 -5.92
CA GLN A 133 -10.70 -8.47 -6.45
C GLN A 133 -10.68 -9.20 -7.80
N GLN A 134 -11.52 -10.23 -7.97
CA GLN A 134 -11.67 -10.91 -9.25
C GLN A 134 -12.07 -9.90 -10.36
N GLU A 135 -13.03 -9.05 -10.08
CA GLU A 135 -13.51 -8.05 -11.04
C GLU A 135 -12.44 -6.98 -11.33
N LEU A 136 -11.63 -6.60 -10.34
CA LEU A 136 -10.49 -5.72 -10.56
C LEU A 136 -9.44 -6.37 -11.46
N VAL A 137 -9.11 -7.64 -11.22
CA VAL A 137 -8.13 -8.39 -12.06
C VAL A 137 -8.63 -8.53 -13.50
N ARG A 138 -9.93 -8.79 -13.71
CA ARG A 138 -10.53 -8.84 -15.07
C ARG A 138 -10.39 -7.51 -15.82
N ARG A 139 -10.24 -6.38 -15.08
CA ARG A 139 -10.00 -5.03 -15.62
C ARG A 139 -8.52 -4.65 -15.64
N GLY A 140 -7.63 -5.62 -15.43
CA GLY A 140 -6.18 -5.41 -15.43
C GLY A 140 -5.61 -4.75 -14.16
N MET A 141 -6.40 -4.68 -13.09
CA MET A 141 -5.99 -4.04 -11.83
C MET A 141 -5.67 -5.09 -10.78
N LEU A 142 -4.38 -5.27 -10.48
CA LEU A 142 -3.93 -6.16 -9.41
C LEU A 142 -3.72 -5.35 -8.13
N THR A 143 -4.67 -5.45 -7.21
CA THR A 143 -4.57 -4.82 -5.88
C THR A 143 -5.20 -5.73 -4.82
N ARG A 144 -4.81 -5.51 -3.58
CA ARG A 144 -5.50 -6.05 -2.39
C ARG A 144 -6.23 -4.90 -1.70
N THR A 145 -6.49 -5.02 -0.40
CA THR A 145 -7.10 -3.96 0.41
C THR A 145 -6.22 -2.71 0.57
N THR A 146 -5.02 -2.74 0.02
CA THR A 146 -4.09 -1.61 -0.04
C THR A 146 -3.56 -1.48 -1.47
N PRO A 147 -4.00 -0.51 -2.24
CA PRO A 147 -3.36 -0.19 -3.50
C PRO A 147 -2.01 0.47 -3.21
N PHE A 148 -0.93 -0.23 -3.58
CA PHE A 148 0.43 0.30 -3.39
C PHE A 148 0.77 1.29 -4.51
N ILE A 149 0.27 2.50 -4.37
CA ILE A 149 0.56 3.59 -5.32
C ILE A 149 2.04 3.91 -5.27
N CYS A 150 2.66 4.02 -6.43
CA CYS A 150 4.07 4.34 -6.58
C CYS A 150 4.27 5.54 -7.53
N TYR A 151 5.48 6.09 -7.52
CA TYR A 151 5.83 7.28 -8.29
C TYR A 151 5.61 7.11 -9.80
N THR A 152 5.86 5.90 -10.33
CA THR A 152 5.71 5.61 -11.76
C THR A 152 4.26 5.48 -12.24
N HIS A 153 3.30 5.35 -11.35
CA HIS A 153 1.90 5.46 -11.74
C HIS A 153 1.60 6.87 -12.21
N SER A 154 1.01 7.02 -13.36
CA SER A 154 0.49 8.29 -13.86
C SER A 154 -0.83 8.67 -13.18
N HIS A 155 -1.25 9.92 -13.31
CA HIS A 155 -2.59 10.31 -12.88
C HIS A 155 -3.68 9.51 -13.62
N SER A 156 -3.46 9.19 -14.90
CA SER A 156 -4.37 8.35 -15.69
C SER A 156 -4.50 6.93 -15.10
N ASP A 157 -3.41 6.35 -14.58
CA ASP A 157 -3.46 5.02 -13.94
C ASP A 157 -4.33 5.06 -12.68
N ILE A 158 -4.28 6.16 -11.92
CA ILE A 158 -5.14 6.33 -10.74
C ILE A 158 -6.62 6.47 -11.13
N GLU A 159 -6.92 7.26 -12.18
CA GLU A 159 -8.29 7.37 -12.69
C GLU A 159 -8.82 6.04 -13.23
N ASN A 160 -7.99 5.28 -13.94
CA ASN A 160 -8.33 3.94 -14.43
C ASN A 160 -8.61 2.97 -13.27
N LEU A 161 -7.81 3.03 -12.20
CA LEU A 161 -8.06 2.24 -10.98
C LEU A 161 -9.38 2.62 -10.33
N ILE A 162 -9.68 3.91 -10.18
CA ILE A 162 -10.95 4.39 -9.62
C ILE A 162 -12.13 3.92 -10.47
N HIS A 163 -12.02 4.00 -11.80
CA HIS A 163 -13.05 3.54 -12.72
C HIS A 163 -13.27 2.03 -12.61
N ALA A 164 -12.18 1.25 -12.59
CA ALA A 164 -12.25 -0.19 -12.38
C ALA A 164 -12.89 -0.56 -11.03
N CYS A 165 -12.59 0.17 -9.96
CA CYS A 165 -13.25 0.00 -8.66
C CYS A 165 -14.77 0.25 -8.78
N LYS A 166 -15.18 1.32 -9.42
CA LYS A 166 -16.60 1.65 -9.61
C LYS A 166 -17.35 0.55 -10.35
N GLU A 167 -16.83 0.08 -11.46
CA GLU A 167 -17.45 -1.01 -12.23
C GLU A 167 -17.49 -2.33 -11.45
N SER A 168 -16.43 -2.63 -10.71
CA SER A 168 -16.37 -3.82 -9.86
C SER A 168 -17.37 -3.75 -8.71
N MET A 169 -17.53 -2.59 -8.07
CA MET A 169 -18.57 -2.34 -7.05
C MET A 169 -19.96 -2.62 -7.58
N ALA A 170 -20.28 -2.15 -8.79
CA ALA A 170 -21.60 -2.35 -9.39
C ALA A 170 -21.93 -3.84 -9.61
N ILE A 171 -20.93 -4.65 -10.00
CA ILE A 171 -21.12 -6.10 -10.15
C ILE A 171 -21.28 -6.78 -8.80
N VAL A 172 -20.49 -6.40 -7.82
CA VAL A 172 -20.58 -6.93 -6.44
C VAL A 172 -21.95 -6.61 -5.85
N ASP A 173 -22.39 -5.36 -5.96
CA ASP A 173 -23.68 -4.93 -5.42
C ASP A 173 -24.86 -5.67 -6.07
N LYS A 174 -24.80 -5.86 -7.38
CA LYS A 174 -25.77 -6.69 -8.10
C LYS A 174 -25.79 -8.12 -7.57
N ALA A 175 -24.64 -8.77 -7.44
CA ALA A 175 -24.54 -10.15 -6.95
C ALA A 175 -25.06 -10.32 -5.52
N LEU A 176 -24.82 -9.33 -4.66
CA LEU A 176 -25.32 -9.27 -3.29
C LEU A 176 -26.84 -9.09 -3.25
N THR A 177 -27.39 -8.17 -4.04
CA THR A 177 -28.83 -7.90 -4.13
C THR A 177 -29.59 -9.12 -4.64
N GLU A 178 -29.04 -9.82 -5.62
CA GLU A 178 -29.57 -11.08 -6.15
C GLU A 178 -29.40 -12.27 -5.18
N LYS A 179 -28.67 -12.07 -4.06
CA LYS A 179 -28.28 -13.14 -3.09
C LYS A 179 -27.60 -14.33 -3.76
N ASN A 180 -26.81 -14.09 -4.79
CA ASN A 180 -26.23 -15.12 -5.67
C ASN A 180 -24.71 -14.95 -5.86
N LEU A 181 -24.02 -14.34 -4.89
CA LEU A 181 -22.62 -13.95 -4.99
C LEU A 181 -21.69 -15.11 -5.39
N HIS A 182 -21.92 -16.32 -4.85
CA HIS A 182 -21.09 -17.47 -5.13
C HIS A 182 -21.08 -17.88 -6.62
N ASN A 183 -22.17 -17.63 -7.34
CA ASN A 183 -22.23 -17.94 -8.79
C ASN A 183 -21.46 -16.92 -9.66
N TYR A 184 -21.02 -15.81 -9.06
CA TYR A 184 -20.18 -14.81 -9.72
C TYR A 184 -18.68 -15.05 -9.48
N ILE A 185 -18.31 -15.90 -8.50
CA ILE A 185 -16.92 -16.18 -8.15
C ILE A 185 -16.39 -17.35 -8.99
N ASP A 186 -15.25 -17.13 -9.66
CA ASP A 186 -14.51 -18.17 -10.35
C ASP A 186 -13.45 -18.75 -9.40
N GLY A 187 -13.70 -19.87 -8.79
CA GLY A 187 -12.72 -20.52 -7.91
C GLY A 187 -13.08 -20.45 -6.43
N GLU A 188 -12.07 -20.40 -5.57
CA GLU A 188 -12.24 -20.46 -4.13
C GLU A 188 -12.24 -19.07 -3.49
N VAL A 189 -13.00 -18.93 -2.38
CA VAL A 189 -13.01 -17.73 -1.57
C VAL A 189 -11.65 -17.53 -0.91
N ILE A 190 -11.14 -16.28 -0.93
CA ILE A 190 -9.87 -15.90 -0.33
C ILE A 190 -9.87 -16.26 1.16
N GLN A 191 -8.84 -16.98 1.59
CA GLN A 191 -8.64 -17.29 3.00
C GLN A 191 -7.77 -16.20 3.67
N THR A 192 -8.15 -15.80 4.87
CA THR A 192 -7.31 -14.91 5.68
C THR A 192 -6.13 -15.71 6.21
N ILE A 193 -4.94 -15.46 5.67
CA ILE A 193 -3.70 -16.03 6.20
C ILE A 193 -3.23 -15.13 7.33
N ILE A 194 -3.45 -15.54 8.56
CA ILE A 194 -2.83 -14.92 9.74
C ILE A 194 -1.36 -15.36 9.75
N ARG A 195 -0.46 -14.41 9.57
CA ARG A 195 0.99 -14.59 9.75
C ARG A 195 1.48 -13.82 10.95
#